data_9b8b3d54d865fc0c639b10c219c2b886
#
_entry.id   9b8b3d54d865fc0c639b10c219c2b886
#
_cell.length_a   1.000
_cell.length_b   1.000
_cell.length_c   1.000
_cell.angle_alpha   90.00
_cell.angle_beta   90.00
_cell.angle_gamma   90.00
#
_symmetry.space_group_name_H-M   'P 1'
#
loop_
_entity.id
_entity.type
_entity.pdbx_description
1 polymer ?
#
loop_
_entity_poly.entity_id
_entity_poly.type
_entity_poly.pdbx_seq_one_letter_code
_entity_poly.pdbx_strand_id
1 'polypeptide(L)'
;MNELKSTISQIIEENFISSAWNPLIDEELAKLKIDKQKEVVTLILGGPTKYYNYDNESMIQIFSKINKQILEKNMQLIIIPSNRTPEKIIQFAKEYFNKNRLIIDNVDKQAYLSSLALAKYIIVTCDSSSMISEAALTGKPVYVAMIPAMRSDKRFQKFRNLLENMNIIRKLEDDLDTWSYEKLDETNRIAKQIKKQLL
;
A
#
# COMPACT_ATOMS: atom_id res chain seq x y z
N MET A 1 -26.48 -0.76 -26.03
CA MET A 1 -26.36 -0.02 -24.75
C MET A 1 -26.30 -0.95 -23.54
N ASN A 2 -27.08 -2.03 -23.48
CA ASN A 2 -27.05 -2.98 -22.37
C ASN A 2 -25.79 -3.86 -22.32
N GLU A 3 -25.23 -4.26 -23.46
CA GLU A 3 -23.99 -5.04 -23.53
C GLU A 3 -22.76 -4.24 -23.05
N LEU A 4 -22.68 -2.96 -23.42
CA LEU A 4 -21.58 -2.10 -22.94
C LEU A 4 -21.63 -1.88 -21.42
N LYS A 5 -22.85 -1.80 -20.85
CA LYS A 5 -23.07 -1.69 -19.40
C LYS A 5 -22.68 -2.98 -18.67
N SER A 6 -23.02 -4.14 -19.24
CA SER A 6 -22.64 -5.46 -18.74
C SER A 6 -21.11 -5.63 -18.76
N THR A 7 -20.47 -5.29 -19.88
CA THR A 7 -19.02 -5.39 -20.04
C THR A 7 -18.26 -4.45 -19.10
N ILE A 8 -18.72 -3.22 -18.89
CA ILE A 8 -18.09 -2.27 -17.94
C ILE A 8 -18.26 -2.74 -16.50
N SER A 9 -19.45 -3.22 -16.10
CA SER A 9 -19.65 -3.82 -14.77
C SER A 9 -18.79 -5.06 -14.57
N GLN A 10 -18.68 -5.92 -15.56
CA GLN A 10 -17.88 -7.14 -15.53
C GLN A 10 -16.37 -6.83 -15.46
N ILE A 11 -15.88 -5.86 -16.22
CA ILE A 11 -14.49 -5.40 -16.17
C ILE A 11 -14.19 -4.76 -14.80
N ILE A 12 -15.13 -4.05 -14.20
CA ILE A 12 -14.97 -3.46 -12.87
C ILE A 12 -14.99 -4.56 -11.78
N GLU A 13 -15.88 -5.54 -11.89
CA GLU A 13 -15.97 -6.66 -10.96
C GLU A 13 -14.82 -7.65 -11.10
N GLU A 14 -14.39 -7.98 -12.32
CA GLU A 14 -13.29 -8.91 -12.58
C GLU A 14 -11.89 -8.31 -12.31
N ASN A 15 -11.72 -7.00 -12.44
CA ASN A 15 -10.44 -6.34 -12.18
C ASN A 15 -10.29 -5.77 -10.76
N PHE A 16 -11.36 -5.73 -9.97
CA PHE A 16 -11.33 -5.19 -8.61
C PHE A 16 -11.78 -6.22 -7.56
N ILE A 17 -10.81 -6.77 -6.88
CA ILE A 17 -10.85 -7.23 -5.46
C ILE A 17 -11.75 -8.43 -5.11
N SER A 18 -12.90 -8.68 -5.70
CA SER A 18 -13.78 -9.72 -5.18
C SER A 18 -13.46 -11.14 -5.64
N SER A 19 -12.93 -11.33 -6.84
CA SER A 19 -12.63 -12.65 -7.39
C SER A 19 -11.17 -13.11 -7.20
N ALA A 20 -10.25 -12.18 -7.01
CA ALA A 20 -8.81 -12.48 -6.83
C ALA A 20 -8.42 -12.90 -5.40
N TRP A 21 -9.36 -12.88 -4.46
CA TRP A 21 -9.05 -12.96 -3.03
C TRP A 21 -9.14 -14.36 -2.41
N ASN A 22 -9.72 -15.36 -3.03
CA ASN A 22 -10.04 -16.58 -2.31
C ASN A 22 -9.28 -17.88 -2.64
N PRO A 23 -8.93 -18.29 -3.85
CA PRO A 23 -8.12 -19.51 -4.04
C PRO A 23 -6.63 -19.28 -4.27
N LEU A 24 -6.25 -18.15 -4.85
CA LEU A 24 -4.85 -17.86 -5.23
C LEU A 24 -3.99 -17.38 -4.06
N ILE A 25 -4.61 -16.85 -3.02
CA ILE A 25 -3.92 -16.36 -1.82
C ILE A 25 -3.23 -17.50 -1.08
N ASP A 26 -3.85 -18.65 -0.95
CA ASP A 26 -3.27 -19.78 -0.18
C ASP A 26 -2.05 -20.41 -0.89
N GLU A 27 -2.05 -20.48 -2.22
CA GLU A 27 -0.90 -20.97 -2.98
C GLU A 27 0.27 -19.96 -2.99
N GLU A 28 -0.01 -18.68 -3.16
CA GLU A 28 1.01 -17.62 -3.09
C GLU A 28 1.54 -17.44 -1.67
N LEU A 29 0.69 -17.59 -0.64
CA LEU A 29 1.09 -17.64 0.76
C LEU A 29 2.10 -18.74 1.05
N ALA A 30 1.88 -19.93 0.49
CA ALA A 30 2.81 -21.05 0.65
C ALA A 30 4.17 -20.75 -0.01
N LYS A 31 4.18 -20.08 -1.16
CA LYS A 31 5.41 -19.63 -1.85
C LYS A 31 6.16 -18.55 -1.06
N LEU A 32 5.44 -17.66 -0.39
CA LEU A 32 6.01 -16.51 0.32
C LEU A 32 6.61 -16.86 1.70
N LYS A 33 6.57 -18.11 2.15
CA LYS A 33 7.09 -18.55 3.46
C LYS A 33 6.63 -17.67 4.64
N ILE A 34 5.38 -17.23 4.58
CA ILE A 34 4.78 -16.38 5.62
C ILE A 34 4.37 -17.25 6.81
N ASP A 35 4.78 -16.82 7.99
CA ASP A 35 4.31 -17.42 9.24
C ASP A 35 2.85 -17.03 9.49
N LYS A 36 1.94 -17.99 9.37
CA LYS A 36 0.49 -17.78 9.55
C LYS A 36 0.10 -17.36 10.97
N GLN A 37 1.00 -17.50 11.94
CA GLN A 37 0.75 -17.10 13.33
C GLN A 37 1.13 -15.65 13.61
N LYS A 38 1.83 -14.99 12.68
CA LYS A 38 2.28 -13.61 12.84
C LYS A 38 1.47 -12.64 11.98
N GLU A 39 1.13 -11.52 12.58
CA GLU A 39 0.53 -10.41 11.86
C GLU A 39 1.52 -9.80 10.87
N VAL A 40 1.00 -9.33 9.75
CA VAL A 40 1.81 -8.82 8.63
C VAL A 40 1.75 -7.29 8.57
N VAL A 41 2.91 -6.67 8.45
CA VAL A 41 3.07 -5.29 8.02
C VAL A 41 3.53 -5.30 6.56
N THR A 42 2.82 -4.62 5.68
CA THR A 42 3.24 -4.46 4.27
C THR A 42 3.80 -3.05 4.07
N LEU A 43 5.08 -2.97 3.70
CA LEU A 43 5.74 -1.73 3.30
C LEU A 43 5.81 -1.63 1.78
N ILE A 44 5.16 -0.63 1.22
CA ILE A 44 5.20 -0.32 -0.22
C ILE A 44 6.18 0.83 -0.43
N LEU A 45 7.26 0.54 -1.15
CA LEU A 45 8.29 1.52 -1.49
C LEU A 45 8.03 2.09 -2.88
N GLY A 46 7.81 3.38 -2.95
CA GLY A 46 7.81 4.11 -4.21
C GLY A 46 9.21 4.32 -4.77
N GLY A 47 9.47 5.48 -5.34
CA GLY A 47 10.78 5.80 -5.89
C GLY A 47 10.98 7.30 -6.08
N PRO A 48 12.18 7.71 -6.46
CA PRO A 48 12.53 9.12 -6.59
C PRO A 48 11.60 9.82 -7.60
N THR A 49 11.29 11.05 -7.27
CA THR A 49 10.52 11.96 -8.11
C THR A 49 11.20 13.32 -8.13
N LYS A 50 10.66 14.28 -8.87
CA LYS A 50 11.15 15.66 -8.80
C LYS A 50 10.91 16.32 -7.42
N TYR A 51 10.13 15.70 -6.54
CA TYR A 51 9.81 16.24 -5.21
C TYR A 51 10.52 15.50 -4.09
N TYR A 52 10.83 14.23 -4.25
CA TYR A 52 11.34 13.35 -3.21
C TYR A 52 12.57 12.61 -3.68
N ASN A 53 13.62 12.63 -2.85
CA ASN A 53 14.81 11.84 -3.06
C ASN A 53 14.76 10.57 -2.21
N TYR A 54 15.31 9.48 -2.76
CA TYR A 54 15.45 8.21 -2.06
C TYR A 54 16.91 7.98 -1.72
N ASP A 55 17.30 8.40 -0.51
CA ASP A 55 18.60 8.20 0.05
C ASP A 55 18.55 7.35 1.34
N ASN A 56 19.69 6.85 1.75
CA ASN A 56 19.78 5.99 2.92
C ASN A 56 19.36 6.71 4.20
N GLU A 57 19.61 8.00 4.33
CA GLU A 57 19.28 8.77 5.52
C GLU A 57 17.75 8.85 5.72
N SER A 58 17.01 9.19 4.66
CA SER A 58 15.55 9.20 4.71
C SER A 58 14.98 7.79 4.96
N MET A 59 15.59 6.77 4.37
CA MET A 59 15.12 5.39 4.55
C MET A 59 15.43 4.85 5.94
N ILE A 60 16.57 5.18 6.55
CA ILE A 60 16.90 4.80 7.94
C ILE A 60 15.81 5.28 8.91
N GLN A 61 15.34 6.52 8.77
CA GLN A 61 14.30 7.05 9.64
C GLN A 61 12.98 6.27 9.51
N ILE A 62 12.61 5.90 8.29
CA ILE A 62 11.41 5.09 8.04
C ILE A 62 11.60 3.66 8.57
N PHE A 63 12.72 3.03 8.21
CA PHE A 63 13.00 1.63 8.56
C PHE A 63 13.16 1.43 10.06
N SER A 64 13.74 2.41 10.79
CA SER A 64 13.88 2.32 12.24
C SER A 64 12.53 2.32 12.96
N LYS A 65 11.58 3.18 12.53
CA LYS A 65 10.23 3.19 13.08
C LYS A 65 9.52 1.86 12.83
N ILE A 66 9.59 1.35 11.60
CA ILE A 66 8.97 0.06 11.23
C ILE A 66 9.60 -1.09 12.01
N ASN A 67 10.93 -1.16 12.06
CA ASN A 67 11.64 -2.26 12.73
C ASN A 67 11.33 -2.30 14.23
N LYS A 68 11.24 -1.15 14.89
CA LYS A 68 10.80 -1.06 16.29
C LYS A 68 9.44 -1.74 16.47
N GLN A 69 8.44 -1.38 15.67
CA GLN A 69 7.09 -1.94 15.77
C GLN A 69 7.03 -3.44 15.48
N ILE A 70 7.80 -3.90 14.48
CA ILE A 70 7.87 -5.33 14.12
C ILE A 70 8.43 -6.13 15.27
N LEU A 71 9.50 -5.65 15.92
CA LEU A 71 10.13 -6.34 17.04
C LEU A 71 9.24 -6.33 18.29
N GLU A 72 8.67 -5.18 18.65
CA GLU A 72 7.84 -5.03 19.85
C GLU A 72 6.55 -5.83 19.76
N LYS A 73 5.93 -5.90 18.59
CA LYS A 73 4.65 -6.57 18.37
C LYS A 73 4.79 -7.99 17.76
N ASN A 74 6.00 -8.50 17.63
CA ASN A 74 6.31 -9.80 17.02
C ASN A 74 5.64 -10.02 15.65
N MET A 75 5.67 -8.99 14.81
CA MET A 75 5.10 -9.02 13.46
C MET A 75 6.12 -9.47 12.42
N GLN A 76 5.65 -9.77 11.23
CA GLN A 76 6.50 -9.98 10.07
C GLN A 76 6.29 -8.88 9.02
N LEU A 77 7.34 -8.61 8.25
CA LEU A 77 7.36 -7.54 7.26
C LEU A 77 7.39 -8.10 5.84
N ILE A 78 6.49 -7.61 5.00
CA ILE A 78 6.57 -7.76 3.55
C ILE A 78 6.99 -6.40 2.96
N ILE A 79 8.03 -6.38 2.15
CA ILE A 79 8.49 -5.17 1.45
C ILE A 79 8.22 -5.36 -0.05
N ILE A 80 7.52 -4.40 -0.63
CA ILE A 80 7.21 -4.36 -2.05
C ILE A 80 7.82 -3.10 -2.64
N PRO A 81 8.90 -3.23 -3.39
CA PRO A 81 9.42 -2.12 -4.18
C PRO A 81 8.56 -1.88 -5.42
N SER A 82 8.41 -0.63 -5.82
CA SER A 82 7.86 -0.26 -7.12
C SER A 82 8.93 -0.33 -8.21
N ASN A 83 8.51 -0.29 -9.49
CA ASN A 83 9.44 -0.20 -10.62
C ASN A 83 10.37 1.03 -10.59
N ARG A 84 10.05 2.04 -9.75
CA ARG A 84 10.86 3.24 -9.56
C ARG A 84 11.80 3.16 -8.37
N THR A 85 11.69 2.12 -7.54
CA THR A 85 12.53 1.97 -6.35
C THR A 85 13.96 1.67 -6.77
N PRO A 86 14.95 2.49 -6.38
CA PRO A 86 16.35 2.24 -6.75
C PRO A 86 16.85 0.94 -6.12
N GLU A 87 17.61 0.17 -6.91
CA GLU A 87 18.19 -1.10 -6.46
C GLU A 87 19.01 -0.94 -5.16
N LYS A 88 19.75 0.16 -5.01
CA LYS A 88 20.49 0.47 -3.77
C LYS A 88 19.60 0.54 -2.53
N ILE A 89 18.35 0.97 -2.68
CA ILE A 89 17.39 1.04 -1.56
C ILE A 89 16.81 -0.35 -1.25
N ILE A 90 16.62 -1.17 -2.27
CA ILE A 90 16.20 -2.57 -2.09
C ILE A 90 17.30 -3.34 -1.33
N GLN A 91 18.56 -3.20 -1.74
CA GLN A 91 19.68 -3.82 -1.06
C GLN A 91 19.84 -3.29 0.36
N PHE A 92 19.72 -1.99 0.56
CA PHE A 92 19.73 -1.39 1.90
C PHE A 92 18.61 -1.95 2.80
N ALA A 93 17.40 -2.13 2.27
CA ALA A 93 16.31 -2.77 3.01
C ALA A 93 16.64 -4.24 3.35
N LYS A 94 17.27 -4.98 2.42
CA LYS A 94 17.72 -6.36 2.65
C LYS A 94 18.75 -6.45 3.80
N GLU A 95 19.65 -5.54 3.87
CA GLU A 95 20.67 -5.47 4.94
C GLU A 95 20.06 -5.01 6.27
N TYR A 96 19.22 -3.99 6.24
CA TYR A 96 18.63 -3.40 7.43
C TYR A 96 17.67 -4.36 8.15
N PHE A 97 16.77 -4.99 7.43
CA PHE A 97 15.82 -5.96 7.96
C PHE A 97 16.32 -7.39 7.79
N ASN A 98 17.28 -7.84 8.55
CA ASN A 98 17.93 -9.14 8.36
C ASN A 98 17.12 -10.36 8.80
N LYS A 99 16.05 -10.18 9.60
CA LYS A 99 15.16 -11.25 10.10
C LYS A 99 13.69 -10.84 9.99
N ASN A 100 12.78 -11.82 9.98
CA ASN A 100 11.31 -11.60 9.95
C ASN A 100 10.79 -10.73 8.78
N ARG A 101 11.44 -10.80 7.63
CA ARG A 101 11.06 -10.06 6.43
C ARG A 101 10.91 -10.94 5.22
N LEU A 102 10.10 -10.49 4.30
CA LEU A 102 10.04 -10.95 2.92
C LEU A 102 10.18 -9.73 2.02
N ILE A 103 11.12 -9.77 1.08
CA ILE A 103 11.22 -8.76 0.02
C ILE A 103 10.82 -9.42 -1.28
N ILE A 104 9.86 -8.85 -1.97
CA ILE A 104 9.36 -9.34 -3.25
C ILE A 104 10.19 -8.70 -4.34
N ASP A 105 11.16 -9.44 -4.87
CA ASP A 105 12.09 -8.93 -5.88
C ASP A 105 11.42 -8.75 -7.26
N ASN A 106 10.51 -9.66 -7.63
CA ASN A 106 9.71 -9.56 -8.85
C ASN A 106 8.28 -9.20 -8.48
N VAL A 107 7.97 -7.91 -8.57
CA VAL A 107 6.63 -7.43 -8.24
C VAL A 107 5.72 -7.62 -9.43
N ASP A 108 4.93 -8.68 -9.39
CA ASP A 108 3.78 -8.83 -10.25
C ASP A 108 2.50 -8.32 -9.55
N LYS A 109 1.43 -8.22 -10.31
CA LYS A 109 0.13 -7.77 -9.81
C LYS A 109 -0.38 -8.65 -8.67
N GLN A 110 -0.15 -9.95 -8.74
CA GLN A 110 -0.65 -10.91 -7.78
C GLN A 110 0.09 -10.84 -6.45
N ALA A 111 1.42 -10.77 -6.47
CA ALA A 111 2.24 -10.57 -5.27
C ALA A 111 1.87 -9.26 -4.56
N TYR A 112 1.64 -8.19 -5.32
CA TYR A 112 1.20 -6.91 -4.79
C TYR A 112 -0.16 -7.01 -4.10
N LEU A 113 -1.17 -7.56 -4.77
CA LEU A 113 -2.52 -7.70 -4.21
C LEU A 113 -2.55 -8.64 -3.00
N SER A 114 -1.81 -9.75 -3.07
CA SER A 114 -1.71 -10.72 -1.96
C SER A 114 -1.10 -10.08 -0.71
N SER A 115 -0.07 -9.26 -0.87
CA SER A 115 0.55 -8.56 0.25
C SER A 115 -0.37 -7.52 0.89
N LEU A 116 -1.17 -6.82 0.09
CA LEU A 116 -2.22 -5.93 0.61
C LEU A 116 -3.30 -6.72 1.38
N ALA A 117 -3.67 -7.90 0.83
CA ALA A 117 -4.65 -8.79 1.45
C ALA A 117 -4.21 -9.30 2.83
N LEU A 118 -2.94 -9.68 2.95
CA LEU A 118 -2.36 -10.23 4.16
C LEU A 118 -2.09 -9.20 5.23
N ALA A 119 -1.84 -7.96 4.83
CA ALA A 119 -1.47 -6.90 5.74
C ALA A 119 -2.49 -6.70 6.86
N LYS A 120 -2.04 -6.58 8.09
CA LYS A 120 -2.76 -5.93 9.17
C LYS A 120 -2.59 -4.42 9.10
N TYR A 121 -1.37 -3.98 8.80
CA TYR A 121 -1.02 -2.58 8.59
C TYR A 121 -0.34 -2.41 7.23
N ILE A 122 -0.69 -1.37 6.52
CA ILE A 122 -0.07 -1.02 5.24
C ILE A 122 0.68 0.29 5.43
N ILE A 123 1.96 0.30 5.08
CA ILE A 123 2.81 1.48 5.11
C ILE A 123 3.19 1.82 3.67
N VAL A 124 2.95 3.05 3.24
CA VAL A 124 3.24 3.51 1.87
C VAL A 124 4.11 4.76 1.95
N THR A 125 5.16 4.83 1.14
CA THR A 125 5.95 6.06 1.02
C THR A 125 5.16 7.19 0.36
N CYS A 126 5.38 8.43 0.77
CA CYS A 126 4.54 9.59 0.47
C CYS A 126 4.57 10.08 -0.99
N ASP A 127 5.43 9.53 -1.83
CA ASP A 127 5.70 9.99 -3.20
C ASP A 127 4.67 9.52 -4.24
N SER A 128 3.81 8.56 -3.90
CA SER A 128 2.85 7.97 -4.83
C SER A 128 1.41 8.08 -4.34
N SER A 129 0.64 8.99 -4.94
CA SER A 129 -0.80 9.10 -4.65
C SER A 129 -1.59 7.87 -5.10
N SER A 130 -1.19 7.21 -6.19
CA SER A 130 -1.85 5.98 -6.67
C SER A 130 -1.72 4.85 -5.65
N MET A 131 -0.51 4.58 -5.17
CA MET A 131 -0.26 3.50 -4.18
C MET A 131 -0.99 3.77 -2.86
N ILE A 132 -1.04 5.03 -2.42
CA ILE A 132 -1.82 5.42 -1.23
C ILE A 132 -3.33 5.18 -1.47
N SER A 133 -3.85 5.56 -2.65
CA SER A 133 -5.26 5.33 -2.99
C SER A 133 -5.59 3.84 -3.05
N GLU A 134 -4.73 3.03 -3.67
CA GLU A 134 -4.92 1.57 -3.75
C GLU A 134 -4.89 0.92 -2.36
N ALA A 135 -3.96 1.32 -1.50
CA ALA A 135 -3.93 0.86 -0.11
C ALA A 135 -5.22 1.24 0.63
N ALA A 136 -5.74 2.45 0.42
CA ALA A 136 -6.96 2.94 1.04
C ALA A 136 -8.23 2.16 0.64
N LEU A 137 -8.24 1.50 -0.54
CA LEU A 137 -9.35 0.64 -0.96
C LEU A 137 -9.49 -0.64 -0.11
N THR A 138 -8.44 -1.03 0.59
CA THR A 138 -8.44 -2.26 1.42
C THR A 138 -9.33 -2.13 2.67
N GLY A 139 -9.56 -0.91 3.15
CA GLY A 139 -10.22 -0.64 4.44
C GLY A 139 -9.36 -0.94 5.65
N LYS A 140 -8.07 -1.24 5.45
CA LYS A 140 -7.10 -1.52 6.51
C LYS A 140 -6.37 -0.25 6.93
N PRO A 141 -5.80 -0.18 8.15
CA PRO A 141 -4.99 0.94 8.58
C PRO A 141 -3.84 1.22 7.59
N VAL A 142 -3.83 2.42 7.01
CA VAL A 142 -2.82 2.87 6.04
C VAL A 142 -1.99 3.99 6.65
N TYR A 143 -0.70 3.75 6.80
CA TYR A 143 0.28 4.75 7.25
C TYR A 143 1.07 5.29 6.07
N VAL A 144 1.31 6.59 6.07
CA VAL A 144 2.16 7.23 5.07
C VAL A 144 3.51 7.56 5.68
N ALA A 145 4.55 6.91 5.15
CA ALA A 145 5.93 7.17 5.52
C ALA A 145 6.42 8.42 4.79
N MET A 146 6.71 9.48 5.55
CA MET A 146 7.10 10.77 5.01
C MET A 146 8.57 10.81 4.64
N ILE A 147 8.85 11.26 3.43
CA ILE A 147 10.20 11.57 2.92
C ILE A 147 10.28 13.10 2.83
N PRO A 148 11.39 13.72 3.26
CA PRO A 148 11.58 15.17 3.13
C PRO A 148 11.45 15.62 1.67
N ALA A 149 10.63 16.63 1.43
CA ALA A 149 10.45 17.15 0.10
C ALA A 149 11.58 18.11 -0.30
N MET A 150 12.20 17.90 -1.47
CA MET A 150 13.25 18.77 -2.02
C MET A 150 12.71 20.10 -2.53
N ARG A 151 11.41 20.18 -2.79
CA ARG A 151 10.70 21.38 -3.26
C ARG A 151 9.25 21.32 -2.84
N SER A 152 8.53 22.44 -3.05
CA SER A 152 7.10 22.51 -2.72
C SER A 152 6.28 21.41 -3.40
N ASP A 153 5.66 20.55 -2.59
CA ASP A 153 4.81 19.42 -2.98
C ASP A 153 3.33 19.64 -2.64
N LYS A 154 2.88 20.91 -2.64
CA LYS A 154 1.53 21.36 -2.21
C LYS A 154 0.38 20.46 -2.70
N ARG A 155 0.48 19.94 -3.95
CA ARG A 155 -0.54 19.05 -4.52
C ARG A 155 -0.62 17.73 -3.73
N PHE A 156 0.53 17.12 -3.42
CA PHE A 156 0.60 15.89 -2.65
C PHE A 156 0.20 16.12 -1.19
N GLN A 157 0.60 17.25 -0.60
CA GLN A 157 0.17 17.64 0.75
C GLN A 157 -1.35 17.76 0.81
N LYS A 158 -1.97 18.49 -0.16
CA LYS A 158 -3.43 18.65 -0.22
C LYS A 158 -4.14 17.29 -0.34
N PHE A 159 -3.61 16.38 -1.14
CA PHE A 159 -4.15 15.04 -1.29
C PHE A 159 -4.05 14.25 0.03
N ARG A 160 -2.89 14.22 0.68
CA ARG A 160 -2.70 13.52 1.97
C ARG A 160 -3.58 14.13 3.06
N ASN A 161 -3.61 15.45 3.18
CA ASN A 161 -4.45 16.13 4.18
C ASN A 161 -5.95 15.80 3.99
N LEU A 162 -6.41 15.68 2.74
CA LEU A 162 -7.78 15.23 2.48
C LEU A 162 -8.05 13.84 3.06
N LEU A 163 -7.17 12.88 2.80
CA LEU A 163 -7.32 11.51 3.29
C LEU A 163 -7.12 11.41 4.82
N GLU A 164 -6.23 12.21 5.41
CA GLU A 164 -6.07 12.33 6.87
C GLU A 164 -7.36 12.88 7.52
N ASN A 165 -7.95 13.94 6.96
CA ASN A 165 -9.20 14.52 7.45
C ASN A 165 -10.40 13.54 7.34
N MET A 166 -10.36 12.65 6.37
CA MET A 166 -11.33 11.56 6.22
C MET A 166 -11.01 10.35 7.13
N ASN A 167 -9.98 10.43 7.97
CA ASN A 167 -9.47 9.34 8.82
C ASN A 167 -9.11 8.06 8.05
N ILE A 168 -8.76 8.19 6.78
CA ILE A 168 -8.38 7.06 5.91
C ILE A 168 -6.91 6.70 6.10
N ILE A 169 -6.04 7.70 6.17
CA ILE A 169 -4.60 7.51 6.37
C ILE A 169 -4.13 8.22 7.63
N ARG A 170 -2.99 7.77 8.16
CA ARG A 170 -2.22 8.45 9.20
C ARG A 170 -0.76 8.56 8.79
N LYS A 171 -0.05 9.54 9.33
CA LYS A 171 1.41 9.58 9.19
C LYS A 171 2.04 8.44 9.99
N LEU A 172 3.11 7.87 9.46
CA LEU A 172 3.90 6.90 10.19
C LEU A 172 4.66 7.60 11.30
N GLU A 173 4.17 7.44 12.51
CA GLU A 173 4.81 7.86 13.76
C GLU A 173 5.42 6.64 14.49
N ASP A 174 5.55 6.71 15.80
CA ASP A 174 6.22 5.67 16.57
C ASP A 174 5.36 4.43 16.85
N ASP A 175 4.04 4.52 16.75
CA ASP A 175 3.14 3.41 17.05
C ASP A 175 2.20 3.05 15.88
N LEU A 176 1.93 1.75 15.75
CA LEU A 176 0.94 1.23 14.81
C LEU A 176 -0.35 0.86 15.55
N ASP A 177 -1.39 1.66 15.35
CA ASP A 177 -2.73 1.45 15.90
C ASP A 177 -3.69 0.90 14.84
N THR A 178 -4.74 0.26 15.33
CA THR A 178 -5.84 -0.18 14.47
C THR A 178 -6.97 0.84 14.52
N TRP A 179 -7.51 1.20 13.34
CA TRP A 179 -8.73 1.99 13.21
C TRP A 179 -9.53 1.51 12.01
N SER A 180 -10.77 1.94 11.94
CA SER A 180 -11.66 1.69 10.80
C SER A 180 -12.04 2.99 10.11
N TYR A 181 -12.28 2.93 8.82
CA TYR A 181 -12.79 4.03 8.01
C TYR A 181 -13.70 3.49 6.91
N GLU A 182 -14.51 4.35 6.32
CA GLU A 182 -15.30 4.01 5.15
C GLU A 182 -14.38 3.86 3.95
N LYS A 183 -14.42 2.70 3.29
CA LYS A 183 -13.57 2.43 2.12
C LYS A 183 -13.83 3.45 1.02
N LEU A 184 -12.76 3.93 0.41
CA LEU A 184 -12.89 4.72 -0.81
C LEU A 184 -13.49 3.84 -1.90
N ASP A 185 -14.65 4.25 -2.42
CA ASP A 185 -15.32 3.58 -3.55
C ASP A 185 -15.72 4.60 -4.62
N GLU A 186 -14.75 5.45 -4.97
CA GLU A 186 -14.97 6.54 -5.93
C GLU A 186 -15.39 6.04 -7.31
N THR A 187 -14.90 4.88 -7.72
CA THR A 187 -15.27 4.27 -9.01
C THR A 187 -16.76 3.96 -9.06
N ASN A 188 -17.29 3.28 -8.03
CA ASN A 188 -18.72 2.97 -7.95
C ASN A 188 -19.56 4.24 -7.72
N ARG A 189 -19.06 5.18 -6.93
CA ARG A 189 -19.71 6.47 -6.72
C ARG A 189 -19.89 7.22 -8.05
N ILE A 190 -18.83 7.34 -8.84
CA ILE A 190 -18.85 7.99 -10.15
C ILE A 190 -19.73 7.21 -11.13
N ALA A 191 -19.61 5.88 -11.17
CA ALA A 191 -20.44 5.03 -12.02
C ALA A 191 -21.93 5.21 -11.73
N LYS A 192 -22.33 5.27 -10.44
CA LYS A 192 -23.71 5.56 -10.03
C LYS A 192 -24.16 6.96 -10.47
N GLN A 193 -23.30 7.98 -10.37
CA GLN A 193 -23.62 9.33 -10.83
C GLN A 193 -23.83 9.40 -12.34
N ILE A 194 -22.94 8.77 -13.13
CA ILE A 194 -23.05 8.69 -14.58
C ILE A 194 -24.36 7.98 -14.98
N LYS A 195 -24.63 6.84 -14.32
CA LYS A 195 -25.88 6.09 -14.57
C LYS A 195 -27.12 6.94 -14.31
N LYS A 196 -27.11 7.75 -13.23
CA LYS A 196 -28.24 8.65 -12.89
C LYS A 196 -28.41 9.79 -13.89
N GLN A 197 -27.35 10.23 -14.55
CA GLN A 197 -27.43 11.31 -15.56
C GLN A 197 -27.80 10.82 -16.96
N LEU A 198 -27.60 9.50 -17.23
CA LEU A 198 -27.89 8.89 -18.54
C LEU A 198 -29.26 8.20 -18.61
N LEU A 199 -29.94 8.08 -17.50
CA LEU A 199 -31.31 7.55 -17.35
C LEU A 199 -32.28 8.65 -16.97
#